data_1bfeb7ee7b1f6b4364ecd8f921574072
#
_entry.id   1bfeb7ee7b1f6b4364ecd8f921574072
#
_cell.length_a   1.000
_cell.length_b   1.000
_cell.length_c   1.000
_cell.angle_alpha   90.00
_cell.angle_beta   90.00
_cell.angle_gamma   90.00
#
_symmetry.space_group_name_H-M   'P 1'
#
loop_
_entity.id
_entity.type
_entity.pdbx_description
1 polymer ?
#
loop_
_entity_poly.entity_id
_entity_poly.type
_entity_poly.pdbx_seq_one_letter_code
_entity_poly.pdbx_strand_id
1 'polypeptide(L)'
;MNRILITSAIPYINGIKHLGNLVGSQLPSDLYARYMRLRGHEVMFICATDEHGTPAELAASKAKKPVDEYCQEMYEIQKNLAKEFRLSFDYFGRSSSKRNHVLTQHFAGQLDKNGFISEVDEEQIYSFTDKRFLPDRYVQGICPNCGYENARGDQCENCTKQLDPTDLLEPRSAISGSTDLEVRKTKHLYLRQSLFRKQLEQWIDSKKDWPILTTSIAKKWLFDDEGLQDRGITRDLDWGIPVRKGAEPWPGMEDKVFYVWFDAPIEYIAATAEWADANGKSDTDWERWWRLDKGATDVRYIQFMGKDNVPFHTLSFPVTIMGSGEPWKLVDNIKSFNYLNYDGGQFSTSLGRGIFMDQALEILPSDYWRWWLLSHVPEYSDSEFTWDNFCEGVNTDLANVLGNFVSRVTKFCSSHFGNKVPENHGWTDLERKYTSLIEQNLVSYQEFMDDIEIRKASQSLRKIWTLGNEYIQEAAPWGIVKTDKSRAATILNYSLNLIRLFGNISSPFIPDASVSLLGIFNSDDRPVWPDNVNSALNSLHVNQEFQVPEIIFKKISKEDSERWKQKFAGKD
;
A
#
# COMPACT_ATOMS: atom_id res chain seq x y z
N MET A 1 16.14 -12.70 -14.57
CA MET A 1 15.60 -11.35 -14.33
C MET A 1 14.19 -11.32 -14.89
N ASN A 2 13.17 -11.15 -14.04
CA ASN A 2 11.76 -11.11 -14.46
C ASN A 2 11.26 -9.67 -14.36
N ARG A 3 10.25 -9.33 -15.16
CA ARG A 3 9.53 -8.04 -15.01
C ARG A 3 8.37 -8.20 -14.06
N ILE A 4 8.27 -7.27 -13.10
CA ILE A 4 7.23 -7.31 -12.07
C ILE A 4 6.50 -5.97 -12.05
N LEU A 5 5.21 -6.01 -12.34
CA LEU A 5 4.31 -4.88 -12.21
C LEU A 5 3.60 -4.96 -10.87
N ILE A 6 3.71 -3.91 -10.08
CA ILE A 6 3.07 -3.82 -8.76
C ILE A 6 2.17 -2.60 -8.75
N THR A 7 0.92 -2.79 -8.33
CA THR A 7 -0.01 -1.69 -8.10
C THR A 7 -0.54 -1.73 -6.67
N SER A 8 -0.68 -0.56 -6.08
CA SER A 8 -1.33 -0.37 -4.79
C SER A 8 -2.70 0.24 -5.01
N ALA A 9 -3.72 -0.22 -4.29
CA ALA A 9 -5.03 0.40 -4.33
C ALA A 9 -4.91 1.91 -4.11
N ILE A 10 -5.54 2.67 -4.99
CA ILE A 10 -5.43 4.13 -5.00
C ILE A 10 -6.28 4.74 -3.88
N PRO A 11 -5.70 5.62 -3.04
CA PRO A 11 -6.43 6.28 -1.97
C PRO A 11 -7.33 7.41 -2.49
N TYR A 12 -8.52 7.56 -1.91
CA TYR A 12 -9.37 8.72 -2.15
C TYR A 12 -8.64 10.04 -1.85
N ILE A 13 -8.97 11.07 -2.62
CA ILE A 13 -8.39 12.42 -2.46
C ILE A 13 -8.99 13.21 -1.29
N ASN A 14 -9.99 12.72 -0.61
CA ASN A 14 -10.82 13.42 0.38
C ASN A 14 -10.14 13.78 1.71
N GLY A 15 -8.82 13.70 1.80
CA GLY A 15 -8.03 14.08 2.98
C GLY A 15 -6.73 13.29 3.12
N ILE A 16 -5.95 13.63 4.16
CA ILE A 16 -4.75 12.92 4.54
C ILE A 16 -5.13 11.52 5.03
N LYS A 17 -4.33 10.53 4.66
CA LYS A 17 -4.59 9.12 5.02
C LYS A 17 -4.07 8.80 6.42
N HIS A 18 -4.81 7.96 7.14
CA HIS A 18 -4.37 7.41 8.41
C HIS A 18 -3.51 6.15 8.21
N LEU A 19 -2.79 5.73 9.26
CA LEU A 19 -1.88 4.58 9.18
C LEU A 19 -2.58 3.27 8.78
N GLY A 20 -3.89 3.12 9.07
CA GLY A 20 -4.69 1.97 8.62
C GLY A 20 -4.82 1.91 7.10
N ASN A 21 -4.99 3.06 6.41
CA ASN A 21 -4.98 3.10 4.95
C ASN A 21 -3.59 2.74 4.39
N LEU A 22 -2.54 3.29 5.00
CA LEU A 22 -1.16 3.05 4.58
C LEU A 22 -0.79 1.57 4.64
N VAL A 23 -1.06 0.89 5.76
CA VAL A 23 -0.74 -0.53 5.94
C VAL A 23 -1.66 -1.47 5.17
N GLY A 24 -2.87 -1.00 4.79
CA GLY A 24 -3.83 -1.78 4.01
C GLY A 24 -3.46 -1.95 2.53
N SER A 25 -2.52 -1.18 1.99
CA SER A 25 -2.16 -1.26 0.57
C SER A 25 -0.74 -0.74 0.25
N GLN A 26 -0.47 0.55 0.48
CA GLN A 26 0.73 1.23 -0.04
C GLN A 26 2.03 0.75 0.60
N LEU A 27 2.05 0.55 1.91
CA LEU A 27 3.27 0.15 2.62
C LEU A 27 3.68 -1.30 2.33
N PRO A 28 2.77 -2.29 2.34
CA PRO A 28 3.09 -3.66 1.92
C PRO A 28 3.55 -3.77 0.47
N SER A 29 2.95 -3.00 -0.44
CA SER A 29 3.36 -2.98 -1.85
C SER A 29 4.75 -2.37 -2.04
N ASP A 30 5.10 -1.30 -1.27
CA ASP A 30 6.43 -0.72 -1.27
C ASP A 30 7.49 -1.69 -0.73
N LEU A 31 7.20 -2.38 0.37
CA LEU A 31 8.06 -3.43 0.90
C LEU A 31 8.39 -4.46 -0.18
N TYR A 32 7.36 -4.96 -0.86
CA TYR A 32 7.53 -5.98 -1.88
C TYR A 32 8.27 -5.44 -3.11
N ALA A 33 7.99 -4.22 -3.55
CA ALA A 33 8.69 -3.57 -4.65
C ALA A 33 10.20 -3.40 -4.35
N ARG A 34 10.54 -2.94 -3.14
CA ARG A 34 11.93 -2.82 -2.68
C ARG A 34 12.64 -4.17 -2.64
N TYR A 35 11.98 -5.18 -2.10
CA TYR A 35 12.53 -6.54 -2.05
C TYR A 35 12.79 -7.09 -3.46
N MET A 36 11.85 -6.96 -4.39
CA MET A 36 12.02 -7.45 -5.75
C MET A 36 13.13 -6.71 -6.51
N ARG A 37 13.27 -5.39 -6.31
CA ARG A 37 14.42 -4.62 -6.86
C ARG A 37 15.73 -5.07 -6.25
N LEU A 38 15.76 -5.31 -4.93
CA LEU A 38 16.93 -5.81 -4.22
C LEU A 38 17.36 -7.20 -4.72
N ARG A 39 16.40 -8.03 -5.17
CA ARG A 39 16.61 -9.33 -5.81
C ARG A 39 17.00 -9.22 -7.30
N GLY A 40 17.18 -8.02 -7.83
CA GLY A 40 17.61 -7.77 -9.20
C GLY A 40 16.53 -7.92 -10.28
N HIS A 41 15.25 -7.87 -9.91
CA HIS A 41 14.14 -7.82 -10.87
C HIS A 41 13.93 -6.41 -11.43
N GLU A 42 13.40 -6.32 -12.66
CA GLU A 42 12.88 -5.08 -13.22
C GLU A 42 11.47 -4.85 -12.66
N VAL A 43 11.30 -3.80 -11.88
CA VAL A 43 10.03 -3.53 -11.18
C VAL A 43 9.43 -2.22 -11.66
N MET A 44 8.14 -2.25 -11.99
CA MET A 44 7.29 -1.08 -12.19
C MET A 44 6.31 -1.01 -11.02
N PHE A 45 6.43 0.01 -10.17
CA PHE A 45 5.58 0.19 -8.99
C PHE A 45 4.74 1.46 -9.11
N ILE A 46 3.42 1.28 -9.28
CA ILE A 46 2.46 2.34 -9.59
C ILE A 46 1.43 2.50 -8.48
N CYS A 47 1.12 3.74 -8.17
CA CYS A 47 -0.04 4.16 -7.41
C CYS A 47 -0.55 5.50 -7.96
N ALA A 48 -1.69 5.96 -7.48
CA ALA A 48 -2.29 7.23 -7.87
C ALA A 48 -3.21 7.74 -6.74
N THR A 49 -3.79 8.93 -6.93
CA THR A 49 -4.92 9.40 -6.13
C THR A 49 -6.23 9.15 -6.86
N ASP A 50 -7.25 8.72 -6.10
CA ASP A 50 -8.63 8.57 -6.58
C ASP A 50 -9.36 9.90 -6.35
N GLU A 51 -9.57 10.65 -7.44
CA GLU A 51 -9.99 12.04 -7.40
C GLU A 51 -11.44 12.30 -7.78
N HIS A 52 -12.14 11.30 -8.32
CA HIS A 52 -13.50 11.46 -8.81
C HIS A 52 -14.56 11.06 -7.78
N GLY A 53 -15.81 11.41 -8.10
CA GLY A 53 -16.98 11.03 -7.32
C GLY A 53 -17.28 11.93 -6.11
N THR A 54 -18.36 11.57 -5.42
CA THR A 54 -18.95 12.35 -4.31
C THR A 54 -17.99 12.63 -3.15
N PRO A 55 -17.03 11.74 -2.75
CA PRO A 55 -16.11 12.05 -1.67
C PRO A 55 -15.23 13.28 -1.93
N ALA A 56 -14.76 13.45 -3.17
CA ALA A 56 -13.92 14.58 -3.56
C ALA A 56 -14.73 15.89 -3.58
N GLU A 57 -15.90 15.90 -4.21
CA GLU A 57 -16.76 17.08 -4.27
C GLU A 57 -17.22 17.55 -2.87
N LEU A 58 -17.62 16.62 -2.00
CA LEU A 58 -18.02 16.94 -0.63
C LEU A 58 -16.86 17.50 0.20
N ALA A 59 -15.65 16.96 0.04
CA ALA A 59 -14.47 17.44 0.72
C ALA A 59 -14.08 18.85 0.23
N ALA A 60 -14.11 19.10 -1.08
CA ALA A 60 -13.87 20.41 -1.68
C ALA A 60 -14.90 21.46 -1.23
N SER A 61 -16.19 21.09 -1.21
CA SER A 61 -17.28 21.94 -0.72
C SER A 61 -17.08 22.31 0.76
N LYS A 62 -16.72 21.35 1.60
CA LYS A 62 -16.39 21.59 3.03
C LYS A 62 -15.19 22.51 3.19
N ALA A 63 -14.19 22.39 2.30
CA ALA A 63 -13.03 23.26 2.26
C ALA A 63 -13.31 24.64 1.62
N LYS A 64 -14.52 24.83 1.04
CA LYS A 64 -14.92 26.04 0.29
C LYS A 64 -13.98 26.36 -0.88
N LYS A 65 -13.59 25.33 -1.63
CA LYS A 65 -12.72 25.41 -2.79
C LYS A 65 -13.36 24.77 -4.02
N PRO A 66 -12.99 25.21 -5.24
CA PRO A 66 -13.23 24.44 -6.45
C PRO A 66 -12.66 23.02 -6.31
N VAL A 67 -13.33 22.02 -6.88
CA VAL A 67 -12.93 20.61 -6.67
C VAL A 67 -11.58 20.28 -7.31
N ASP A 68 -11.28 20.85 -8.46
CA ASP A 68 -10.00 20.70 -9.15
C ASP A 68 -8.83 21.28 -8.36
N GLU A 69 -9.02 22.48 -7.77
CA GLU A 69 -8.03 23.12 -6.90
C GLU A 69 -7.79 22.29 -5.62
N TYR A 70 -8.88 21.82 -4.99
CA TYR A 70 -8.79 20.97 -3.81
C TYR A 70 -8.04 19.67 -4.11
N CYS A 71 -8.38 18.99 -5.21
CA CYS A 71 -7.72 17.77 -5.63
C CYS A 71 -6.22 18.00 -5.93
N GLN A 72 -5.88 19.12 -6.59
CA GLN A 72 -4.48 19.45 -6.85
C GLN A 72 -3.67 19.63 -5.56
N GLU A 73 -4.17 20.39 -4.60
CA GLU A 73 -3.50 20.60 -3.32
C GLU A 73 -3.34 19.28 -2.55
N MET A 74 -4.41 18.50 -2.47
CA MET A 74 -4.39 17.25 -1.72
C MET A 74 -3.50 16.19 -2.38
N TYR A 75 -3.44 16.16 -3.72
CA TYR A 75 -2.50 15.33 -4.45
C TYR A 75 -1.04 15.63 -4.06
N GLU A 76 -0.65 16.92 -4.05
CA GLU A 76 0.72 17.29 -3.66
C GLU A 76 1.02 16.90 -2.20
N ILE A 77 0.05 17.08 -1.30
CA ILE A 77 0.21 16.66 0.10
C ILE A 77 0.40 15.14 0.19
N GLN A 78 -0.48 14.34 -0.43
CA GLN A 78 -0.39 12.88 -0.38
C GLN A 78 0.90 12.36 -1.03
N LYS A 79 1.30 12.94 -2.15
CA LYS A 79 2.56 12.61 -2.85
C LYS A 79 3.80 12.89 -1.99
N ASN A 80 3.83 14.03 -1.30
CA ASN A 80 4.92 14.38 -0.41
C ASN A 80 4.97 13.46 0.82
N LEU A 81 3.83 13.18 1.45
CA LEU A 81 3.75 12.23 2.55
C LEU A 81 4.19 10.82 2.15
N ALA A 82 3.80 10.37 0.96
CA ALA A 82 4.27 9.09 0.41
C ALA A 82 5.81 9.07 0.30
N LYS A 83 6.42 10.15 -0.20
CA LYS A 83 7.88 10.29 -0.29
C LYS A 83 8.55 10.31 1.09
N GLU A 84 7.97 11.01 2.07
CA GLU A 84 8.50 11.09 3.43
C GLU A 84 8.38 9.73 4.16
N PHE A 85 7.32 8.95 3.90
CA PHE A 85 7.21 7.54 4.33
C PHE A 85 8.12 6.60 3.55
N ARG A 86 8.93 7.12 2.61
CA ARG A 86 9.85 6.34 1.76
C ARG A 86 9.14 5.34 0.84
N LEU A 87 7.91 5.64 0.43
CA LEU A 87 7.25 4.84 -0.61
C LEU A 87 7.94 5.09 -1.95
N SER A 88 8.38 4.01 -2.60
CA SER A 88 9.29 4.05 -3.76
C SER A 88 8.56 3.86 -5.09
N PHE A 89 7.40 4.51 -5.26
CA PHE A 89 6.67 4.49 -6.52
C PHE A 89 7.55 4.97 -7.68
N ASP A 90 7.51 4.26 -8.81
CA ASP A 90 8.09 4.75 -10.06
C ASP A 90 7.27 5.91 -10.61
N TYR A 91 5.95 5.87 -10.37
CA TYR A 91 5.05 6.98 -10.64
C TYR A 91 3.88 6.99 -9.67
N PHE A 92 3.49 8.19 -9.24
CA PHE A 92 2.30 8.44 -8.42
C PHE A 92 1.38 9.35 -9.23
N GLY A 93 0.34 8.76 -9.84
CA GLY A 93 -0.55 9.39 -10.81
C GLY A 93 -1.79 10.04 -10.18
N ARG A 94 -2.76 10.36 -11.03
CA ARG A 94 -4.04 11.00 -10.68
C ARG A 94 -5.16 10.45 -11.55
N SER A 95 -6.26 9.97 -10.98
CA SER A 95 -7.39 9.50 -11.78
C SER A 95 -8.03 10.60 -12.65
N SER A 96 -7.84 11.87 -12.30
CA SER A 96 -8.26 13.02 -13.12
C SER A 96 -7.34 13.34 -14.29
N SER A 97 -6.33 12.54 -14.55
CA SER A 97 -5.35 12.76 -15.62
C SER A 97 -5.96 12.62 -17.01
N LYS A 98 -5.36 13.30 -18.00
CA LYS A 98 -5.78 13.18 -19.40
C LYS A 98 -5.62 11.77 -19.96
N ARG A 99 -4.57 11.05 -19.53
CA ARG A 99 -4.35 9.65 -19.95
C ARG A 99 -5.48 8.75 -19.44
N ASN A 100 -5.92 8.94 -18.18
CA ASN A 100 -7.04 8.18 -17.64
C ASN A 100 -8.37 8.51 -18.35
N HIS A 101 -8.62 9.79 -18.65
CA HIS A 101 -9.79 10.18 -19.44
C HIS A 101 -9.85 9.44 -20.77
N VAL A 102 -8.75 9.45 -21.53
CA VAL A 102 -8.68 8.79 -22.85
C VAL A 102 -8.88 7.29 -22.73
N LEU A 103 -8.21 6.64 -21.78
CA LEU A 103 -8.30 5.18 -21.60
C LEU A 103 -9.68 4.75 -21.11
N THR A 104 -10.29 5.48 -20.18
CA THR A 104 -11.64 5.18 -19.67
C THR A 104 -12.67 5.26 -20.80
N GLN A 105 -12.63 6.33 -21.60
CA GLN A 105 -13.50 6.49 -22.78
C GLN A 105 -13.24 5.41 -23.83
N HIS A 106 -11.97 5.00 -24.03
CA HIS A 106 -11.60 3.91 -24.91
C HIS A 106 -12.21 2.57 -24.45
N PHE A 107 -12.00 2.20 -23.18
CA PHE A 107 -12.57 0.96 -22.63
C PHE A 107 -14.09 0.94 -22.71
N ALA A 108 -14.76 2.04 -22.35
CA ALA A 108 -16.21 2.14 -22.47
C ALA A 108 -16.68 1.96 -23.92
N GLY A 109 -15.99 2.58 -24.89
CA GLY A 109 -16.27 2.44 -26.31
C GLY A 109 -16.07 1.00 -26.82
N GLN A 110 -15.02 0.29 -26.37
CA GLN A 110 -14.81 -1.11 -26.74
C GLN A 110 -15.87 -2.03 -26.13
N LEU A 111 -16.24 -1.82 -24.86
CA LEU A 111 -17.31 -2.56 -24.18
C LEU A 111 -18.65 -2.39 -24.89
N ASP A 112 -18.99 -1.19 -25.31
CA ASP A 112 -20.21 -0.91 -26.07
C ASP A 112 -20.19 -1.60 -27.43
N LYS A 113 -19.10 -1.46 -28.18
CA LYS A 113 -18.91 -2.12 -29.48
C LYS A 113 -19.08 -3.64 -29.39
N ASN A 114 -18.66 -4.23 -28.27
CA ASN A 114 -18.73 -5.66 -28.02
C ASN A 114 -20.07 -6.11 -27.38
N GLY A 115 -21.02 -5.18 -27.16
CA GLY A 115 -22.36 -5.46 -26.64
C GLY A 115 -22.43 -5.68 -25.12
N PHE A 116 -21.44 -5.20 -24.39
CA PHE A 116 -21.36 -5.34 -22.93
C PHE A 116 -21.80 -4.08 -22.16
N ILE A 117 -22.33 -3.08 -22.84
CA ILE A 117 -22.99 -1.91 -22.24
C ILE A 117 -24.51 -2.00 -22.51
N SER A 118 -25.30 -1.66 -21.51
CA SER A 118 -26.74 -1.45 -21.63
C SER A 118 -27.14 -0.10 -21.07
N GLU A 119 -28.20 0.48 -21.58
CA GLU A 119 -28.82 1.69 -21.01
C GLU A 119 -29.99 1.27 -20.11
N VAL A 120 -30.04 1.85 -18.92
CA VAL A 120 -31.06 1.57 -17.90
C VAL A 120 -31.62 2.89 -17.36
N ASP A 121 -32.93 2.98 -17.27
CA ASP A 121 -33.62 4.08 -16.59
C ASP A 121 -33.69 3.74 -15.09
N GLU A 122 -33.15 4.62 -14.26
CA GLU A 122 -33.17 4.52 -12.79
C GLU A 122 -33.99 5.63 -12.16
N GLU A 123 -34.50 5.40 -10.96
CA GLU A 123 -35.11 6.43 -10.15
C GLU A 123 -34.06 6.98 -9.18
N GLN A 124 -33.82 8.30 -9.23
CA GLN A 124 -32.88 8.98 -8.36
C GLN A 124 -33.49 10.24 -7.74
N ILE A 125 -32.98 10.65 -6.61
CA ILE A 125 -33.41 11.86 -5.91
C ILE A 125 -32.84 13.09 -6.62
N TYR A 126 -33.72 14.01 -6.99
CA TYR A 126 -33.38 15.33 -7.51
C TYR A 126 -33.67 16.39 -6.46
N SER A 127 -32.75 17.32 -6.24
CA SER A 127 -32.92 18.49 -5.37
C SER A 127 -33.23 19.73 -6.18
N PHE A 128 -34.38 20.35 -5.91
CA PHE A 128 -34.77 21.64 -6.53
C PHE A 128 -33.88 22.78 -6.02
N THR A 129 -33.47 22.72 -4.78
CA THR A 129 -32.59 23.73 -4.17
C THR A 129 -31.18 23.67 -4.78
N ASP A 130 -30.61 22.46 -4.93
CA ASP A 130 -29.27 22.25 -5.48
C ASP A 130 -29.28 22.20 -7.02
N LYS A 131 -30.46 22.08 -7.65
CA LYS A 131 -30.71 22.00 -9.10
C LYS A 131 -29.95 20.86 -9.78
N ARG A 132 -29.82 19.71 -9.06
CA ARG A 132 -29.10 18.53 -9.56
C ARG A 132 -29.67 17.25 -8.97
N PHE A 133 -29.35 16.12 -9.59
CA PHE A 133 -29.52 14.81 -8.99
C PHE A 133 -28.55 14.64 -7.82
N LEU A 134 -28.97 13.88 -6.81
CA LEU A 134 -28.22 13.60 -5.60
C LEU A 134 -27.87 12.10 -5.53
N PRO A 135 -26.83 11.63 -6.26
CA PRO A 135 -26.44 10.23 -6.19
C PRO A 135 -25.72 9.91 -4.87
N ASP A 136 -25.81 8.66 -4.47
CA ASP A 136 -25.00 8.07 -3.41
C ASP A 136 -24.98 8.93 -2.09
N ARG A 137 -23.82 9.42 -1.70
CA ARG A 137 -23.59 10.16 -0.45
C ARG A 137 -24.14 11.58 -0.41
N TYR A 138 -24.69 12.06 -1.51
CA TYR A 138 -25.36 13.35 -1.53
C TYR A 138 -26.74 13.34 -0.87
N VAL A 139 -27.31 12.15 -0.63
CA VAL A 139 -28.51 12.01 0.17
C VAL A 139 -28.15 11.54 1.57
N GLN A 140 -28.73 12.16 2.56
CA GLN A 140 -28.63 11.80 3.96
C GLN A 140 -30.04 11.66 4.55
N GLY A 141 -30.23 10.69 5.45
CA GLY A 141 -31.54 10.46 6.06
C GLY A 141 -31.47 9.40 7.15
N ILE A 142 -32.64 8.91 7.56
CA ILE A 142 -32.74 7.86 8.56
C ILE A 142 -32.60 6.49 7.89
N CYS A 143 -31.73 5.65 8.43
CA CYS A 143 -31.55 4.28 7.94
C CYS A 143 -32.81 3.44 8.20
N PRO A 144 -33.42 2.84 7.17
CA PRO A 144 -34.62 2.02 7.36
C PRO A 144 -34.35 0.73 8.14
N ASN A 145 -33.08 0.30 8.23
CA ASN A 145 -32.71 -0.94 8.90
C ASN A 145 -32.41 -0.76 10.40
N CYS A 146 -31.75 0.32 10.82
CA CYS A 146 -31.29 0.48 12.20
C CYS A 146 -31.70 1.79 12.86
N GLY A 147 -32.41 2.68 12.17
CA GLY A 147 -32.87 3.95 12.70
C GLY A 147 -31.80 5.03 12.89
N TYR A 148 -30.58 4.82 12.37
CA TYR A 148 -29.52 5.83 12.46
C TYR A 148 -29.89 7.07 11.63
N GLU A 149 -29.93 8.24 12.26
CA GLU A 149 -30.49 9.49 11.68
C GLU A 149 -29.60 10.17 10.61
N ASN A 150 -28.34 9.75 10.48
CA ASN A 150 -27.37 10.34 9.57
C ASN A 150 -26.83 9.34 8.54
N ALA A 151 -27.63 8.34 8.18
CA ALA A 151 -27.22 7.36 7.17
C ALA A 151 -27.04 8.03 5.81
N ARG A 152 -26.05 7.55 5.05
CA ARG A 152 -25.77 7.96 3.68
C ARG A 152 -26.51 7.07 2.69
N GLY A 153 -26.79 7.60 1.50
CA GLY A 153 -27.56 6.88 0.47
C GLY A 153 -26.85 5.67 -0.14
N ASP A 154 -25.53 5.52 0.03
CA ASP A 154 -24.78 4.36 -0.45
C ASP A 154 -24.63 3.26 0.60
N GLN A 155 -24.44 3.64 1.87
CA GLN A 155 -24.24 2.72 2.98
C GLN A 155 -24.51 3.39 4.31
N CYS A 156 -25.16 2.68 5.22
CA CYS A 156 -25.31 3.15 6.60
C CYS A 156 -23.99 3.02 7.36
N GLU A 157 -23.48 4.13 7.90
CA GLU A 157 -22.23 4.16 8.67
C GLU A 157 -22.35 3.40 10.01
N ASN A 158 -23.57 3.22 10.54
CA ASN A 158 -23.79 2.53 11.82
C ASN A 158 -23.92 1.00 11.65
N CYS A 159 -24.79 0.52 10.75
CA CYS A 159 -25.05 -0.92 10.59
C CYS A 159 -24.39 -1.53 9.34
N THR A 160 -23.66 -0.75 8.57
CA THR A 160 -22.92 -1.15 7.36
C THR A 160 -23.77 -1.72 6.21
N LYS A 161 -25.12 -1.67 6.33
CA LYS A 161 -26.00 -2.14 5.26
C LYS A 161 -25.88 -1.22 4.05
N GLN A 162 -25.76 -1.80 2.86
CA GLN A 162 -25.90 -1.08 1.60
C GLN A 162 -27.34 -0.51 1.49
N LEU A 163 -27.44 0.72 1.03
CA LEU A 163 -28.69 1.46 0.88
C LEU A 163 -28.76 2.02 -0.55
N ASP A 164 -29.97 2.24 -1.02
CA ASP A 164 -30.25 3.15 -2.13
C ASP A 164 -30.66 4.52 -1.55
N PRO A 165 -30.27 5.66 -2.16
CA PRO A 165 -30.74 6.98 -1.72
C PRO A 165 -32.25 7.09 -1.57
N THR A 166 -33.03 6.39 -2.41
CA THR A 166 -34.50 6.38 -2.39
C THR A 166 -35.08 5.57 -1.21
N ASP A 167 -34.31 4.72 -0.56
CA ASP A 167 -34.72 3.92 0.61
C ASP A 167 -34.66 4.71 1.93
N LEU A 168 -33.91 5.81 1.96
CA LEU A 168 -33.74 6.60 3.18
C LEU A 168 -35.05 7.23 3.64
N LEU A 169 -35.34 7.14 4.94
CA LEU A 169 -36.46 7.85 5.54
C LEU A 169 -36.05 9.30 5.81
N GLU A 170 -36.98 10.24 5.61
CA GLU A 170 -36.75 11.68 5.76
C GLU A 170 -35.47 12.16 5.03
N PRO A 171 -35.36 11.87 3.71
CA PRO A 171 -34.16 12.21 2.96
C PRO A 171 -33.95 13.72 2.89
N ARG A 172 -32.68 14.13 2.94
CA ARG A 172 -32.25 15.52 2.79
C ARG A 172 -30.97 15.59 1.96
N SER A 173 -30.77 16.70 1.28
CA SER A 173 -29.51 16.98 0.58
C SER A 173 -28.35 17.09 1.59
N ALA A 174 -27.28 16.38 1.39
CA ALA A 174 -26.05 16.52 2.17
C ALA A 174 -25.26 17.80 1.81
N ILE A 175 -25.65 18.50 0.71
CA ILE A 175 -25.02 19.76 0.27
C ILE A 175 -25.67 20.94 0.97
N SER A 176 -27.00 21.10 0.80
CA SER A 176 -27.76 22.26 1.29
C SER A 176 -28.56 22.00 2.55
N GLY A 177 -28.75 20.73 2.95
CA GLY A 177 -29.67 20.33 4.00
C GLY A 177 -31.14 20.39 3.58
N SER A 178 -31.45 20.73 2.33
CA SER A 178 -32.81 20.88 1.83
C SER A 178 -33.55 19.54 1.78
N THR A 179 -34.83 19.58 2.13
CA THR A 179 -35.80 18.49 1.97
C THR A 179 -36.70 18.68 0.75
N ASP A 180 -36.45 19.72 -0.06
CA ASP A 180 -37.18 19.97 -1.30
C ASP A 180 -36.65 19.04 -2.40
N LEU A 181 -37.07 17.78 -2.31
CA LEU A 181 -36.57 16.65 -3.09
C LEU A 181 -37.70 15.96 -3.85
N GLU A 182 -37.39 15.43 -5.03
CA GLU A 182 -38.28 14.64 -5.85
C GLU A 182 -37.56 13.42 -6.42
N VAL A 183 -38.22 12.27 -6.50
CA VAL A 183 -37.73 11.11 -7.24
C VAL A 183 -37.99 11.30 -8.73
N ARG A 184 -36.94 11.29 -9.54
CA ARG A 184 -36.99 11.45 -11.00
C ARG A 184 -36.27 10.32 -11.72
N LYS A 185 -36.71 10.02 -12.91
CA LYS A 185 -36.01 9.07 -13.79
C LYS A 185 -34.80 9.73 -14.42
N THR A 186 -33.70 9.03 -14.42
CA THR A 186 -32.45 9.35 -15.12
C THR A 186 -31.92 8.11 -15.81
N LYS A 187 -31.21 8.26 -16.92
CA LYS A 187 -30.69 7.16 -17.72
C LYS A 187 -29.21 6.98 -17.44
N HIS A 188 -28.79 5.74 -17.20
CA HIS A 188 -27.41 5.40 -16.95
C HIS A 188 -26.89 4.26 -17.85
N LEU A 189 -25.57 4.21 -18.04
CA LEU A 189 -24.88 3.08 -18.67
C LEU A 189 -24.54 2.02 -17.62
N TYR A 190 -24.81 0.78 -17.97
CA TYR A 190 -24.52 -0.39 -17.14
C TYR A 190 -23.54 -1.32 -17.84
N LEU A 191 -22.50 -1.71 -17.13
CA LEU A 191 -21.60 -2.80 -17.51
C LEU A 191 -22.31 -4.14 -17.25
N ARG A 192 -22.54 -4.92 -18.30
CA ARG A 192 -23.20 -6.23 -18.26
C ARG A 192 -22.27 -7.31 -17.71
N GLN A 193 -21.76 -7.09 -16.50
CA GLN A 193 -20.79 -7.99 -15.88
C GLN A 193 -21.37 -9.37 -15.53
N SER A 194 -22.69 -9.49 -15.37
CA SER A 194 -23.41 -10.75 -15.17
C SER A 194 -23.10 -11.77 -16.26
N LEU A 195 -22.86 -11.33 -17.50
CA LEU A 195 -22.52 -12.18 -18.64
C LEU A 195 -21.15 -12.86 -18.49
N PHE A 196 -20.27 -12.31 -17.65
CA PHE A 196 -18.92 -12.82 -17.42
C PHE A 196 -18.82 -13.77 -16.23
N ARG A 197 -19.92 -14.06 -15.52
CA ARG A 197 -19.92 -14.89 -14.29
C ARG A 197 -19.11 -16.18 -14.43
N LYS A 198 -19.38 -16.98 -15.47
CA LYS A 198 -18.69 -18.25 -15.69
C LYS A 198 -17.20 -18.06 -16.01
N GLN A 199 -16.86 -17.03 -16.78
CA GLN A 199 -15.48 -16.75 -17.14
C GLN A 199 -14.68 -16.24 -15.93
N LEU A 200 -15.28 -15.40 -15.09
CA LEU A 200 -14.69 -14.94 -13.83
C LEU A 200 -14.48 -16.10 -12.85
N GLU A 201 -15.47 -16.99 -12.71
CA GLU A 201 -15.36 -18.20 -11.88
C GLU A 201 -14.15 -19.04 -12.28
N GLN A 202 -14.06 -19.39 -13.58
CA GLN A 202 -12.94 -20.15 -14.11
C GLN A 202 -11.60 -19.45 -13.90
N TRP A 203 -11.55 -18.14 -14.10
CA TRP A 203 -10.35 -17.35 -13.91
C TRP A 203 -9.93 -17.29 -12.44
N ILE A 204 -10.85 -17.04 -11.51
CA ILE A 204 -10.57 -17.01 -10.06
C ILE A 204 -10.16 -18.42 -9.58
N ASP A 205 -10.82 -19.47 -10.04
CA ASP A 205 -10.47 -20.85 -9.68
C ASP A 205 -9.09 -21.30 -10.20
N SER A 206 -8.60 -20.66 -11.25
CA SER A 206 -7.23 -20.89 -11.75
C SER A 206 -6.14 -20.28 -10.85
N LYS A 207 -6.50 -19.33 -9.97
CA LYS A 207 -5.57 -18.59 -9.11
C LYS A 207 -5.30 -19.32 -7.79
N LYS A 208 -4.51 -20.38 -7.85
CA LYS A 208 -4.25 -21.26 -6.68
C LYS A 208 -3.47 -20.58 -5.56
N ASP A 209 -2.64 -19.58 -5.91
CA ASP A 209 -1.77 -18.87 -4.97
C ASP A 209 -2.42 -17.61 -4.38
N TRP A 210 -3.68 -17.34 -4.71
CA TRP A 210 -4.36 -16.19 -4.12
C TRP A 210 -4.73 -16.47 -2.65
N PRO A 211 -4.59 -15.48 -1.75
CA PRO A 211 -5.00 -15.61 -0.36
C PRO A 211 -6.49 -16.01 -0.24
N ILE A 212 -6.80 -16.83 0.79
CA ILE A 212 -8.17 -17.23 1.10
C ILE A 212 -9.09 -16.02 1.26
N LEU A 213 -8.59 -14.93 1.88
CA LEU A 213 -9.33 -13.68 2.03
C LEU A 213 -9.81 -13.15 0.67
N THR A 214 -8.90 -13.06 -0.31
CA THR A 214 -9.21 -12.58 -1.66
C THR A 214 -10.23 -13.48 -2.35
N THR A 215 -9.97 -14.79 -2.38
CA THR A 215 -10.83 -15.74 -3.10
C THR A 215 -12.21 -15.90 -2.47
N SER A 216 -12.31 -15.88 -1.13
CA SER A 216 -13.61 -16.01 -0.44
C SER A 216 -14.50 -14.78 -0.67
N ILE A 217 -13.93 -13.57 -0.65
CA ILE A 217 -14.69 -12.35 -0.95
C ILE A 217 -15.15 -12.36 -2.41
N ALA A 218 -14.25 -12.66 -3.36
CA ALA A 218 -14.60 -12.72 -4.78
C ALA A 218 -15.72 -13.73 -5.06
N LYS A 219 -15.61 -14.93 -4.49
CA LYS A 219 -16.63 -15.98 -4.64
C LYS A 219 -17.96 -15.61 -3.97
N LYS A 220 -17.94 -14.95 -2.81
CA LYS A 220 -19.16 -14.47 -2.18
C LYS A 220 -19.96 -13.57 -3.13
N TRP A 221 -19.31 -12.60 -3.79
CA TRP A 221 -19.97 -11.72 -4.75
C TRP A 221 -20.42 -12.41 -6.04
N LEU A 222 -19.71 -13.47 -6.48
CA LEU A 222 -20.11 -14.26 -7.65
C LEU A 222 -21.34 -15.14 -7.40
N PHE A 223 -21.51 -15.63 -6.17
CA PHE A 223 -22.48 -16.64 -5.79
C PHE A 223 -23.47 -16.16 -4.72
N ASP A 224 -23.59 -14.84 -4.51
CA ASP A 224 -24.63 -14.27 -3.66
C ASP A 224 -26.02 -14.69 -4.18
N ASP A 225 -27.05 -14.64 -3.34
CA ASP A 225 -28.39 -15.15 -3.65
C ASP A 225 -28.95 -14.60 -4.96
N GLU A 226 -28.61 -13.34 -5.29
CA GLU A 226 -29.00 -12.69 -6.55
C GLU A 226 -27.99 -12.92 -7.70
N GLY A 227 -26.83 -13.51 -7.42
CA GLY A 227 -25.72 -13.68 -8.36
C GLY A 227 -25.02 -12.35 -8.71
N LEU A 228 -24.07 -12.43 -9.66
CA LEU A 228 -23.35 -11.24 -10.11
C LEU A 228 -24.27 -10.30 -10.89
N GLN A 229 -24.60 -9.14 -10.34
CA GLN A 229 -25.47 -8.13 -10.93
C GLN A 229 -24.71 -7.23 -11.91
N ASP A 230 -25.40 -6.71 -12.94
CA ASP A 230 -24.87 -5.64 -13.80
C ASP A 230 -24.63 -4.37 -12.98
N ARG A 231 -23.68 -3.55 -13.40
CA ARG A 231 -23.23 -2.41 -12.60
C ARG A 231 -23.30 -1.11 -13.36
N GLY A 232 -23.95 -0.10 -12.76
CA GLY A 232 -23.97 1.26 -13.29
C GLY A 232 -22.56 1.87 -13.33
N ILE A 233 -22.16 2.35 -14.52
CA ILE A 233 -20.83 2.93 -14.76
C ILE A 233 -20.88 4.42 -15.07
N THR A 234 -22.02 5.09 -14.90
CA THR A 234 -22.16 6.53 -15.04
C THR A 234 -22.87 7.13 -13.84
N ARG A 235 -22.69 8.43 -13.62
CA ARG A 235 -23.33 9.19 -12.53
C ARG A 235 -23.71 10.59 -12.99
N ASP A 236 -24.77 11.14 -12.40
CA ASP A 236 -25.19 12.54 -12.51
C ASP A 236 -24.35 13.43 -11.60
N LEU A 237 -23.10 13.66 -11.98
CA LEU A 237 -22.12 14.48 -11.27
C LEU A 237 -21.44 15.45 -12.25
N ASP A 238 -20.92 16.56 -11.72
CA ASP A 238 -20.18 17.54 -12.51
C ASP A 238 -18.68 17.24 -12.58
N TRP A 239 -18.15 16.51 -11.56
CA TRP A 239 -16.73 16.19 -11.44
C TRP A 239 -16.45 14.71 -11.70
N GLY A 240 -15.76 14.43 -12.79
CA GLY A 240 -15.41 13.10 -13.26
C GLY A 240 -15.03 13.08 -14.73
N ILE A 241 -14.85 11.90 -15.29
CA ILE A 241 -14.55 11.73 -16.70
C ILE A 241 -15.84 11.84 -17.52
N PRO A 242 -15.99 12.83 -18.44
CA PRO A 242 -17.17 12.97 -19.25
C PRO A 242 -17.46 11.72 -20.10
N VAL A 243 -18.72 11.32 -20.18
CA VAL A 243 -19.14 10.15 -20.95
C VAL A 243 -19.12 10.47 -22.44
N ARG A 244 -18.15 9.87 -23.14
CA ARG A 244 -17.96 10.11 -24.59
C ARG A 244 -17.80 8.81 -25.35
N LYS A 245 -18.16 8.87 -26.62
CA LYS A 245 -17.97 7.80 -27.63
C LYS A 245 -16.95 8.29 -28.65
N GLY A 246 -15.70 8.06 -28.40
CA GLY A 246 -14.60 8.71 -29.11
C GLY A 246 -14.55 10.22 -28.82
N ALA A 247 -14.51 11.05 -29.85
CA ALA A 247 -14.48 12.51 -29.69
C ALA A 247 -15.85 13.14 -29.36
N GLU A 248 -16.95 12.44 -29.65
CA GLU A 248 -18.31 12.95 -29.49
C GLU A 248 -18.92 12.59 -28.14
N PRO A 249 -19.81 13.43 -27.56
CA PRO A 249 -20.60 13.06 -26.40
C PRO A 249 -21.40 11.77 -26.68
N TRP A 250 -21.55 10.92 -25.64
CA TRP A 250 -22.41 9.75 -25.75
C TRP A 250 -23.89 10.19 -25.75
N PRO A 251 -24.70 9.84 -26.79
CA PRO A 251 -26.07 10.32 -26.85
C PRO A 251 -26.90 10.01 -25.61
N GLY A 252 -27.51 11.02 -25.01
CA GLY A 252 -28.29 10.93 -23.77
C GLY A 252 -27.49 10.84 -22.49
N MET A 253 -26.17 11.08 -22.57
CA MET A 253 -25.24 11.08 -21.44
C MET A 253 -24.41 12.38 -21.38
N GLU A 254 -24.86 13.45 -22.02
CA GLU A 254 -24.10 14.68 -22.22
C GLU A 254 -23.70 15.35 -20.91
N ASP A 255 -24.56 15.25 -19.87
CA ASP A 255 -24.39 15.86 -18.56
C ASP A 255 -23.97 14.83 -17.51
N LYS A 256 -23.32 13.72 -17.93
CA LYS A 256 -22.90 12.64 -17.04
C LYS A 256 -21.39 12.41 -17.09
N VAL A 257 -20.90 11.83 -16.00
CA VAL A 257 -19.53 11.37 -15.91
C VAL A 257 -19.48 9.87 -15.66
N PHE A 258 -18.35 9.24 -15.97
CA PHE A 258 -18.12 7.87 -15.55
C PHE A 258 -18.04 7.76 -14.02
N TYR A 259 -18.53 6.64 -13.49
CA TYR A 259 -18.50 6.34 -12.07
C TYR A 259 -17.07 6.03 -11.64
N VAL A 260 -16.65 6.58 -10.51
CA VAL A 260 -15.28 6.46 -9.98
C VAL A 260 -14.77 5.03 -9.92
N TRP A 261 -15.60 4.04 -9.62
CA TRP A 261 -15.18 2.64 -9.57
C TRP A 261 -15.02 1.98 -10.95
N PHE A 262 -15.40 2.66 -12.02
CA PHE A 262 -15.10 2.26 -13.38
C PHE A 262 -13.75 2.83 -13.85
N ASP A 263 -13.48 4.11 -13.58
CA ASP A 263 -12.28 4.78 -14.04
C ASP A 263 -11.05 4.59 -13.12
N ALA A 264 -11.26 4.44 -11.80
CA ALA A 264 -10.18 4.31 -10.85
C ALA A 264 -9.24 3.12 -11.11
N PRO A 265 -9.69 1.90 -11.42
CA PRO A 265 -8.78 0.81 -11.76
C PRO A 265 -8.06 0.99 -13.11
N ILE A 266 -8.65 1.75 -14.05
CA ILE A 266 -8.02 2.06 -15.35
C ILE A 266 -6.82 2.99 -15.14
N GLU A 267 -6.83 3.79 -14.09
CA GLU A 267 -5.73 4.68 -13.73
C GLU A 267 -4.40 3.93 -13.51
N TYR A 268 -4.39 2.67 -13.13
CA TYR A 268 -3.13 1.89 -13.06
C TYR A 268 -2.43 1.82 -14.41
N ILE A 269 -3.20 1.69 -15.49
CA ILE A 269 -2.69 1.68 -16.87
C ILE A 269 -2.27 3.10 -17.25
N ALA A 270 -3.13 4.08 -16.96
CA ALA A 270 -2.90 5.50 -17.26
C ALA A 270 -1.64 6.03 -16.58
N ALA A 271 -1.47 5.76 -15.29
CA ALA A 271 -0.28 6.18 -14.53
C ALA A 271 1.01 5.53 -15.06
N THR A 272 0.95 4.31 -15.61
CA THR A 272 2.11 3.73 -16.28
C THR A 272 2.44 4.45 -17.59
N ALA A 273 1.42 4.90 -18.34
CA ALA A 273 1.62 5.73 -19.53
C ALA A 273 2.18 7.11 -19.16
N GLU A 274 1.67 7.72 -18.09
CA GLU A 274 2.18 8.99 -17.56
C GLU A 274 3.63 8.88 -17.07
N TRP A 275 4.02 7.73 -16.47
CA TRP A 275 5.42 7.45 -16.18
C TRP A 275 6.28 7.51 -17.44
N ALA A 276 5.80 6.96 -18.55
CA ALA A 276 6.54 7.01 -19.80
C ALA A 276 6.66 8.46 -20.31
N ASP A 277 5.56 9.22 -20.29
CA ASP A 277 5.55 10.64 -20.69
C ASP A 277 6.53 11.46 -19.84
N ALA A 278 6.47 11.31 -18.50
CA ALA A 278 7.31 12.05 -17.56
C ALA A 278 8.81 11.73 -17.69
N ASN A 279 9.15 10.56 -18.23
CA ASN A 279 10.54 10.12 -18.45
C ASN A 279 10.98 10.23 -19.91
N GLY A 280 10.21 10.90 -20.77
CA GLY A 280 10.55 11.08 -22.20
C GLY A 280 10.61 9.76 -22.97
N LYS A 281 9.82 8.77 -22.56
CA LYS A 281 9.74 7.44 -23.18
C LYS A 281 8.57 7.39 -24.17
N SER A 282 8.56 6.35 -25.00
CA SER A 282 7.51 6.11 -26.00
C SER A 282 6.33 5.31 -25.42
N ASP A 283 5.22 5.26 -26.16
CA ASP A 283 4.09 4.41 -25.78
C ASP A 283 4.45 2.92 -25.68
N THR A 284 5.38 2.43 -26.50
CA THR A 284 5.85 1.04 -26.42
C THR A 284 6.52 0.71 -25.08
N ASP A 285 7.08 1.71 -24.38
CA ASP A 285 7.74 1.51 -23.09
C ASP A 285 6.75 1.23 -21.95
N TRP A 286 5.56 1.79 -21.98
CA TRP A 286 4.52 1.46 -21.00
C TRP A 286 3.64 0.29 -21.43
N GLU A 287 3.32 0.17 -22.74
CA GLU A 287 2.51 -0.92 -23.28
C GLU A 287 3.12 -2.30 -22.98
N ARG A 288 4.44 -2.42 -22.98
CA ARG A 288 5.15 -3.68 -22.65
C ARG A 288 4.87 -4.21 -21.23
N TRP A 289 4.28 -3.40 -20.37
CA TRP A 289 3.86 -3.80 -19.02
C TRP A 289 2.41 -4.31 -18.99
N TRP A 290 1.58 -3.84 -19.92
CA TRP A 290 0.14 -4.04 -19.90
C TRP A 290 -0.41 -4.81 -21.09
N ARG A 291 0.24 -4.76 -22.24
CA ARG A 291 -0.24 -5.35 -23.49
C ARG A 291 0.47 -6.67 -23.78
N LEU A 292 -0.29 -7.79 -23.87
CA LEU A 292 0.26 -9.12 -24.16
C LEU A 292 0.90 -9.18 -25.55
N ASP A 293 0.32 -8.49 -26.53
CA ASP A 293 0.84 -8.37 -27.91
C ASP A 293 2.05 -7.42 -28.02
N LYS A 294 2.40 -6.71 -26.95
CA LYS A 294 3.54 -5.79 -26.87
C LYS A 294 4.63 -6.27 -25.88
N GLY A 295 4.50 -7.49 -25.40
CA GLY A 295 5.52 -8.13 -24.56
C GLY A 295 5.18 -8.26 -23.08
N ALA A 296 3.94 -8.02 -22.63
CA ALA A 296 3.56 -8.20 -21.23
C ALA A 296 3.36 -9.68 -20.82
N THR A 297 3.65 -10.64 -21.70
CA THR A 297 3.51 -12.09 -21.41
C THR A 297 4.45 -12.58 -20.32
N ASP A 298 5.63 -11.96 -20.15
CA ASP A 298 6.63 -12.28 -19.13
C ASP A 298 6.55 -11.37 -17.90
N VAL A 299 5.57 -10.44 -17.85
CA VAL A 299 5.32 -9.60 -16.68
C VAL A 299 4.51 -10.37 -15.64
N ARG A 300 4.98 -10.42 -14.40
CA ARG A 300 4.18 -10.84 -13.24
C ARG A 300 3.49 -9.60 -12.66
N TYR A 301 2.16 -9.56 -12.74
CA TYR A 301 1.36 -8.45 -12.25
C TYR A 301 0.75 -8.76 -10.89
N ILE A 302 1.05 -7.94 -9.88
CA ILE A 302 0.62 -8.12 -8.48
C ILE A 302 -0.07 -6.86 -7.99
N GLN A 303 -1.24 -7.02 -7.37
CA GLN A 303 -2.01 -5.93 -6.76
C GLN A 303 -2.07 -6.07 -5.24
N PHE A 304 -1.96 -4.93 -4.54
CA PHE A 304 -2.08 -4.84 -3.08
C PHE A 304 -3.26 -3.93 -2.72
N MET A 305 -4.14 -4.40 -1.80
CA MET A 305 -5.35 -3.67 -1.46
C MET A 305 -5.96 -4.07 -0.11
N GLY A 306 -6.81 -3.20 0.45
CA GLY A 306 -7.72 -3.57 1.52
C GLY A 306 -8.83 -4.52 1.03
N LYS A 307 -9.39 -5.32 1.94
CA LYS A 307 -10.44 -6.33 1.64
C LYS A 307 -11.68 -5.74 0.97
N ASP A 308 -11.99 -4.49 1.22
CA ASP A 308 -13.10 -3.73 0.62
C ASP A 308 -12.94 -3.47 -0.88
N ASN A 309 -11.71 -3.45 -1.37
CA ASN A 309 -11.40 -3.24 -2.79
C ASN A 309 -11.44 -4.53 -3.63
N VAL A 310 -11.46 -5.71 -2.99
CA VAL A 310 -11.41 -7.00 -3.67
C VAL A 310 -12.50 -7.17 -4.76
N PRO A 311 -13.79 -6.84 -4.53
CA PRO A 311 -14.82 -7.02 -5.55
C PRO A 311 -14.54 -6.24 -6.84
N PHE A 312 -14.01 -5.03 -6.73
CA PHE A 312 -13.72 -4.19 -7.90
C PHE A 312 -12.56 -4.75 -8.73
N HIS A 313 -11.55 -5.33 -8.08
CA HIS A 313 -10.33 -5.85 -8.71
C HIS A 313 -10.43 -7.33 -9.12
N THR A 314 -11.41 -8.06 -8.60
CA THR A 314 -11.65 -9.47 -8.98
C THR A 314 -12.85 -9.65 -9.90
N LEU A 315 -13.73 -8.65 -10.01
CA LEU A 315 -14.96 -8.72 -10.83
C LEU A 315 -14.99 -7.60 -11.87
N SER A 316 -15.27 -6.35 -11.46
CA SER A 316 -15.57 -5.27 -12.40
C SER A 316 -14.39 -4.90 -13.30
N PHE A 317 -13.20 -4.70 -12.76
CA PHE A 317 -12.02 -4.37 -13.57
C PHE A 317 -11.60 -5.53 -14.50
N PRO A 318 -11.53 -6.80 -14.06
CA PRO A 318 -11.32 -7.92 -14.98
C PRO A 318 -12.36 -8.01 -16.10
N VAL A 319 -13.64 -7.74 -15.82
CA VAL A 319 -14.68 -7.68 -16.86
C VAL A 319 -14.40 -6.54 -17.85
N THR A 320 -13.99 -5.36 -17.37
CA THR A 320 -13.60 -4.25 -18.25
C THR A 320 -12.47 -4.67 -19.19
N ILE A 321 -11.45 -5.34 -18.68
CA ILE A 321 -10.31 -5.86 -19.45
C ILE A 321 -10.76 -6.94 -20.44
N MET A 322 -11.44 -7.97 -20.00
CA MET A 322 -11.90 -9.09 -20.83
C MET A 322 -12.91 -8.63 -21.89
N GLY A 323 -13.86 -7.80 -21.47
CA GLY A 323 -14.93 -7.31 -22.32
C GLY A 323 -14.46 -6.32 -23.40
N SER A 324 -13.31 -5.68 -23.21
CA SER A 324 -12.70 -4.84 -24.26
C SER A 324 -12.36 -5.64 -25.51
N GLY A 325 -12.13 -6.95 -25.40
CA GLY A 325 -11.72 -7.80 -26.50
C GLY A 325 -10.28 -7.58 -26.95
N GLU A 326 -9.52 -6.76 -26.23
CA GLU A 326 -8.14 -6.43 -26.51
C GLU A 326 -7.17 -7.25 -25.63
N PRO A 327 -5.92 -7.47 -26.06
CA PRO A 327 -4.95 -8.32 -25.37
C PRO A 327 -4.29 -7.61 -24.18
N TRP A 328 -5.10 -7.14 -23.22
CA TRP A 328 -4.62 -6.56 -21.96
C TRP A 328 -4.25 -7.64 -20.95
N LYS A 329 -3.27 -7.31 -20.13
CA LYS A 329 -2.83 -8.19 -19.06
C LYS A 329 -3.81 -8.15 -17.88
N LEU A 330 -4.28 -9.35 -17.48
CA LEU A 330 -4.97 -9.55 -16.22
C LEU A 330 -3.98 -9.74 -15.06
N VAL A 331 -4.42 -9.45 -13.85
CA VAL A 331 -3.60 -9.63 -12.65
C VAL A 331 -3.27 -11.11 -12.42
N ASP A 332 -2.01 -11.37 -12.02
CA ASP A 332 -1.55 -12.72 -11.66
C ASP A 332 -1.81 -13.02 -10.18
N ASN A 333 -1.57 -12.05 -9.28
CA ASN A 333 -1.79 -12.22 -7.84
C ASN A 333 -2.41 -10.96 -7.22
N ILE A 334 -3.37 -11.14 -6.30
CA ILE A 334 -3.95 -10.08 -5.48
C ILE A 334 -3.70 -10.41 -4.00
N LYS A 335 -2.90 -9.57 -3.36
CA LYS A 335 -2.71 -9.62 -1.90
C LYS A 335 -3.65 -8.63 -1.24
N SER A 336 -4.66 -9.13 -0.56
CA SER A 336 -5.62 -8.32 0.21
C SER A 336 -5.34 -8.39 1.71
N PHE A 337 -5.69 -7.30 2.41
CA PHE A 337 -5.48 -7.17 3.85
C PHE A 337 -6.80 -6.88 4.56
N ASN A 338 -6.90 -7.36 5.80
CA ASN A 338 -7.93 -6.96 6.74
C ASN A 338 -7.69 -5.54 7.26
N TYR A 339 -8.39 -5.10 8.29
CA TYR A 339 -8.24 -3.75 8.82
C TYR A 339 -7.26 -3.69 9.99
N LEU A 340 -6.54 -2.58 10.06
CA LEU A 340 -5.87 -2.17 11.28
C LEU A 340 -6.85 -1.30 12.07
N ASN A 341 -7.17 -1.73 13.28
CA ASN A 341 -7.97 -0.97 14.24
C ASN A 341 -7.08 -0.10 15.13
N TYR A 342 -7.67 0.87 15.81
CA TYR A 342 -6.99 1.81 16.68
C TYR A 342 -7.64 1.84 18.07
N ASP A 343 -6.91 1.38 19.08
CA ASP A 343 -7.28 1.47 20.52
C ASP A 343 -8.73 1.04 20.79
N GLY A 344 -9.10 -0.18 20.37
CA GLY A 344 -10.42 -0.79 20.58
C GLY A 344 -11.50 -0.37 19.57
N GLY A 345 -11.18 0.33 18.48
CA GLY A 345 -12.16 0.73 17.47
C GLY A 345 -11.52 0.99 16.10
N GLN A 346 -12.29 1.52 15.18
CA GLN A 346 -11.78 1.84 13.85
C GLN A 346 -11.08 3.21 13.82
N PHE A 347 -10.12 3.37 12.93
CA PHE A 347 -9.67 4.70 12.52
C PHE A 347 -10.85 5.49 11.93
N SER A 348 -10.92 6.78 12.21
CA SER A 348 -12.00 7.61 11.69
C SER A 348 -11.51 9.02 11.34
N THR A 349 -11.56 9.34 10.04
CA THR A 349 -11.23 10.69 9.56
C THR A 349 -12.25 11.72 10.06
N SER A 350 -13.53 11.37 10.13
CA SER A 350 -14.58 12.30 10.56
C SER A 350 -14.52 12.64 12.06
N LEU A 351 -14.10 11.69 12.89
CA LEU A 351 -13.93 11.87 14.35
C LEU A 351 -12.50 12.31 14.72
N GLY A 352 -11.58 12.40 13.76
CA GLY A 352 -10.16 12.66 14.03
C GLY A 352 -9.51 11.60 14.91
N ARG A 353 -10.02 10.35 14.88
CA ARG A 353 -9.54 9.24 15.69
C ARG A 353 -8.46 8.46 14.97
N GLY A 354 -7.33 8.28 15.63
CA GLY A 354 -6.16 7.58 15.11
C GLY A 354 -5.07 8.53 14.62
N ILE A 355 -4.03 7.97 14.05
CA ILE A 355 -2.84 8.70 13.63
C ILE A 355 -2.85 8.83 12.11
N PHE A 356 -2.72 10.04 11.60
CA PHE A 356 -2.61 10.36 10.19
C PHE A 356 -1.13 10.42 9.78
N MET A 357 -0.86 10.27 8.49
CA MET A 357 0.51 10.15 7.98
C MET A 357 1.38 11.37 8.32
N ASP A 358 0.85 12.59 8.21
CA ASP A 358 1.52 13.82 8.60
C ASP A 358 1.87 13.83 10.09
N GLN A 359 0.90 13.53 10.93
CA GLN A 359 1.04 13.47 12.39
C GLN A 359 2.04 12.40 12.84
N ALA A 360 2.07 11.26 12.14
CA ALA A 360 3.03 10.20 12.41
C ALA A 360 4.46 10.68 12.19
N LEU A 361 4.71 11.37 11.06
CA LEU A 361 6.02 11.90 10.71
C LEU A 361 6.47 13.07 11.60
N GLU A 362 5.54 13.85 12.15
CA GLU A 362 5.85 14.89 13.14
C GLU A 362 6.48 14.35 14.41
N ILE A 363 6.13 13.13 14.83
CA ILE A 363 6.54 12.58 16.13
C ILE A 363 7.68 11.57 16.04
N LEU A 364 7.79 10.83 14.94
CA LEU A 364 8.85 9.83 14.74
C LEU A 364 9.24 9.69 13.27
N PRO A 365 10.52 9.38 12.98
CA PRO A 365 10.97 9.00 11.64
C PRO A 365 10.18 7.82 11.06
N SER A 366 10.06 7.78 9.73
CA SER A 366 9.26 6.77 9.00
C SER A 366 9.60 5.32 9.35
N ASP A 367 10.86 4.99 9.60
CA ASP A 367 11.30 3.60 9.85
C ASP A 367 10.69 2.99 11.13
N TYR A 368 10.36 3.78 12.15
CA TYR A 368 9.64 3.28 13.34
C TYR A 368 8.25 2.77 12.95
N TRP A 369 7.52 3.56 12.15
CA TRP A 369 6.19 3.24 11.66
C TRP A 369 6.23 2.08 10.67
N ARG A 370 7.15 2.12 9.71
CA ARG A 370 7.32 1.06 8.71
C ARG A 370 7.57 -0.28 9.37
N TRP A 371 8.51 -0.35 10.31
CA TRP A 371 8.82 -1.59 11.02
C TRP A 371 7.60 -2.16 11.75
N TRP A 372 6.96 -1.33 12.59
CA TRP A 372 5.85 -1.81 13.39
C TRP A 372 4.64 -2.20 12.52
N LEU A 373 4.23 -1.37 11.59
CA LEU A 373 3.09 -1.62 10.70
C LEU A 373 3.29 -2.89 9.87
N LEU A 374 4.49 -3.11 9.32
CA LEU A 374 4.79 -4.31 8.52
C LEU A 374 4.91 -5.57 9.38
N SER A 375 5.40 -5.46 10.63
CA SER A 375 5.45 -6.59 11.57
C SER A 375 4.05 -7.00 12.07
N HIS A 376 3.06 -6.11 11.97
CA HIS A 376 1.69 -6.30 12.45
C HIS A 376 0.65 -6.15 11.34
N VAL A 377 1.09 -6.20 10.08
CA VAL A 377 0.19 -6.08 8.91
C VAL A 377 -0.98 -7.07 9.02
N PRO A 378 -2.23 -6.64 8.76
CA PRO A 378 -3.43 -7.46 9.01
C PRO A 378 -3.66 -8.50 7.90
N GLU A 379 -2.77 -9.50 7.77
CA GLU A 379 -2.81 -10.51 6.71
C GLU A 379 -3.92 -11.54 6.92
N TYR A 380 -4.09 -12.04 8.15
CA TYR A 380 -4.99 -13.17 8.44
C TYR A 380 -6.30 -12.75 9.11
N SER A 381 -6.27 -11.70 9.89
CA SER A 381 -7.39 -11.09 10.62
C SER A 381 -7.13 -9.61 10.81
N ASP A 382 -8.14 -8.88 11.29
CA ASP A 382 -7.96 -7.51 11.73
C ASP A 382 -6.86 -7.47 12.80
N SER A 383 -6.01 -6.43 12.75
CA SER A 383 -4.95 -6.16 13.72
C SER A 383 -5.32 -4.94 14.56
N GLU A 384 -4.67 -4.79 15.70
CA GLU A 384 -4.93 -3.71 16.65
C GLU A 384 -3.66 -2.87 16.87
N PHE A 385 -3.79 -1.56 16.69
CA PHE A 385 -2.78 -0.59 17.11
C PHE A 385 -3.11 -0.10 18.51
N THR A 386 -2.17 -0.24 19.42
CA THR A 386 -2.17 0.47 20.70
C THR A 386 -0.80 1.13 20.90
N TRP A 387 -0.78 2.25 21.61
CA TRP A 387 0.48 2.95 21.89
C TRP A 387 1.47 2.11 22.69
N ASP A 388 0.97 1.31 23.63
CA ASP A 388 1.79 0.44 24.45
C ASP A 388 2.48 -0.63 23.57
N ASN A 389 1.74 -1.34 22.73
CA ASN A 389 2.28 -2.36 21.83
C ASN A 389 3.25 -1.75 20.81
N PHE A 390 2.94 -0.56 20.28
CA PHE A 390 3.81 0.14 19.35
C PHE A 390 5.15 0.51 20.02
N CYS A 391 5.10 1.20 21.15
CA CYS A 391 6.32 1.66 21.85
C CYS A 391 7.17 0.49 22.36
N GLU A 392 6.54 -0.56 22.93
CA GLU A 392 7.25 -1.76 23.36
C GLU A 392 7.90 -2.48 22.17
N GLY A 393 7.17 -2.68 21.08
CA GLY A 393 7.66 -3.38 19.88
C GLY A 393 8.86 -2.67 19.25
N VAL A 394 8.75 -1.37 18.98
CA VAL A 394 9.86 -0.62 18.35
C VAL A 394 11.05 -0.45 19.30
N ASN A 395 10.82 -0.25 20.60
CA ASN A 395 11.91 -0.20 21.58
C ASN A 395 12.64 -1.52 21.68
N THR A 396 11.92 -2.63 21.65
CA THR A 396 12.51 -3.98 21.72
C THR A 396 13.29 -4.29 20.46
N ASP A 397 12.68 -4.18 19.30
CA ASP A 397 13.25 -4.67 18.05
C ASP A 397 14.29 -3.71 17.46
N LEU A 398 13.94 -2.42 17.35
CA LEU A 398 14.80 -1.44 16.72
C LEU A 398 15.89 -0.92 17.66
N ALA A 399 15.52 -0.49 18.89
CA ALA A 399 16.49 0.11 19.79
C ALA A 399 17.33 -0.94 20.53
N ASN A 400 16.69 -1.96 21.13
CA ASN A 400 17.40 -2.93 21.97
C ASN A 400 18.08 -4.05 21.17
N VAL A 401 17.46 -4.55 20.08
CA VAL A 401 18.05 -5.63 19.28
C VAL A 401 19.00 -5.05 18.25
N LEU A 402 18.51 -4.27 17.27
CA LEU A 402 19.33 -3.79 16.17
C LEU A 402 20.29 -2.66 16.61
N GLY A 403 19.78 -1.58 17.17
CA GLY A 403 20.56 -0.40 17.54
C GLY A 403 21.62 -0.69 18.62
N ASN A 404 21.29 -1.49 19.62
CA ASN A 404 22.23 -1.88 20.66
C ASN A 404 23.37 -2.76 20.12
N PHE A 405 23.07 -3.71 19.23
CA PHE A 405 24.11 -4.52 18.57
C PHE A 405 25.12 -3.63 17.84
N VAL A 406 24.62 -2.73 16.99
CA VAL A 406 25.47 -1.81 16.22
C VAL A 406 26.33 -0.94 17.14
N SER A 407 25.73 -0.32 18.15
CA SER A 407 26.44 0.54 19.09
C SER A 407 27.51 -0.20 19.90
N ARG A 408 27.21 -1.40 20.38
CA ARG A 408 28.16 -2.23 21.14
C ARG A 408 29.35 -2.64 20.29
N VAL A 409 29.12 -3.16 19.10
CA VAL A 409 30.15 -3.64 18.18
C VAL A 409 31.07 -2.49 17.76
N THR A 410 30.50 -1.41 17.25
CA THR A 410 31.28 -0.28 16.69
C THR A 410 32.08 0.44 17.77
N LYS A 411 31.49 0.73 18.94
CA LYS A 411 32.19 1.38 20.06
C LYS A 411 33.31 0.50 20.65
N PHE A 412 33.03 -0.79 20.81
CA PHE A 412 34.04 -1.70 21.35
C PHE A 412 35.19 -1.91 20.36
N CYS A 413 34.90 -2.07 19.07
CA CYS A 413 35.94 -2.15 18.04
C CYS A 413 36.77 -0.86 17.99
N SER A 414 36.12 0.32 17.96
CA SER A 414 36.80 1.62 17.96
C SER A 414 37.76 1.77 19.12
N SER A 415 37.36 1.38 20.33
CA SER A 415 38.20 1.55 21.55
C SER A 415 39.41 0.62 21.61
N HIS A 416 39.40 -0.54 20.93
CA HIS A 416 40.48 -1.55 21.05
C HIS A 416 41.28 -1.75 19.75
N PHE A 417 40.68 -1.44 18.59
CA PHE A 417 41.28 -1.63 17.27
C PHE A 417 41.29 -0.33 16.42
N GLY A 418 40.82 0.79 17.01
CA GLY A 418 40.61 2.03 16.28
C GLY A 418 39.38 1.90 15.32
N ASN A 419 39.19 2.93 14.50
CA ASN A 419 38.07 2.97 13.55
C ASN A 419 38.40 2.21 12.25
N LYS A 420 38.94 1.01 12.37
CA LYS A 420 39.37 0.14 11.27
C LYS A 420 38.87 -1.28 11.47
N VAL A 421 38.45 -1.92 10.39
CA VAL A 421 38.05 -3.32 10.38
C VAL A 421 39.26 -4.17 10.74
N PRO A 422 39.24 -4.94 11.87
CA PRO A 422 40.36 -5.76 12.29
C PRO A 422 40.51 -6.99 11.39
N GLU A 423 41.70 -7.61 11.48
CA GLU A 423 42.02 -8.82 10.70
C GLU A 423 41.21 -10.03 11.18
N ASN A 424 40.76 -10.85 10.23
CA ASN A 424 40.16 -12.16 10.51
C ASN A 424 41.24 -13.22 10.48
N HIS A 425 41.60 -13.76 11.66
CA HIS A 425 42.61 -14.81 11.82
C HIS A 425 42.04 -16.23 11.66
N GLY A 426 40.86 -16.37 11.14
CA GLY A 426 40.17 -17.65 10.89
C GLY A 426 38.96 -17.87 11.80
N TRP A 427 37.90 -18.37 11.21
CA TRP A 427 36.66 -18.71 11.90
C TRP A 427 36.83 -20.01 12.70
N THR A 428 36.25 -20.03 13.89
CA THR A 428 36.05 -21.21 14.71
C THR A 428 34.70 -21.88 14.42
N ASP A 429 34.38 -22.94 15.14
CA ASP A 429 33.05 -23.57 15.04
C ASP A 429 31.93 -22.64 15.48
N LEU A 430 32.24 -21.63 16.29
CA LEU A 430 31.26 -20.62 16.71
C LEU A 430 30.78 -19.78 15.53
N GLU A 431 31.69 -19.18 14.75
CA GLU A 431 31.32 -18.40 13.57
C GLU A 431 30.59 -19.27 12.51
N ARG A 432 31.06 -20.51 12.31
CA ARG A 432 30.41 -21.46 11.39
C ARG A 432 28.98 -21.81 11.83
N LYS A 433 28.76 -22.04 13.15
CA LYS A 433 27.44 -22.26 13.74
C LYS A 433 26.51 -21.09 13.45
N TYR A 434 26.91 -19.86 13.76
CA TYR A 434 26.06 -18.69 13.57
C TYR A 434 25.85 -18.35 12.09
N THR A 435 26.86 -18.56 11.24
CA THR A 435 26.69 -18.42 9.78
C THR A 435 25.58 -19.34 9.25
N SER A 436 25.59 -20.62 9.66
CA SER A 436 24.55 -21.59 9.25
C SER A 436 23.16 -21.21 9.78
N LEU A 437 23.04 -20.73 11.02
CA LEU A 437 21.78 -20.27 11.59
C LEU A 437 21.22 -19.03 10.86
N ILE A 438 22.11 -18.08 10.50
CA ILE A 438 21.75 -16.88 9.75
C ILE A 438 21.29 -17.27 8.33
N GLU A 439 22.00 -18.18 7.66
CA GLU A 439 21.66 -18.66 6.34
C GLU A 439 20.28 -19.32 6.32
N GLN A 440 19.97 -20.20 7.27
CA GLN A 440 18.65 -20.82 7.39
C GLN A 440 17.54 -19.77 7.56
N ASN A 441 17.73 -18.76 8.41
CA ASN A 441 16.75 -17.71 8.60
C ASN A 441 16.65 -16.76 7.40
N LEU A 442 17.74 -16.55 6.65
CA LEU A 442 17.72 -15.77 5.42
C LEU A 442 16.96 -16.48 4.30
N VAL A 443 17.11 -17.80 4.19
CA VAL A 443 16.30 -18.62 3.27
C VAL A 443 14.82 -18.51 3.63
N SER A 444 14.47 -18.69 4.91
CA SER A 444 13.07 -18.52 5.36
C SER A 444 12.54 -17.11 5.12
N TYR A 445 13.37 -16.08 5.35
CA TYR A 445 13.00 -14.70 5.04
C TYR A 445 12.70 -14.51 3.56
N GLN A 446 13.52 -15.07 2.69
CA GLN A 446 13.33 -15.03 1.25
C GLN A 446 12.05 -15.75 0.82
N GLU A 447 11.81 -16.98 1.28
CA GLU A 447 10.61 -17.75 0.99
C GLU A 447 9.34 -17.00 1.40
N PHE A 448 9.31 -16.44 2.62
CA PHE A 448 8.17 -15.66 3.08
C PHE A 448 7.97 -14.36 2.28
N MET A 449 9.03 -13.70 1.83
CA MET A 449 8.89 -12.53 0.95
C MET A 449 8.41 -12.92 -0.45
N ASP A 450 8.88 -14.02 -1.02
CA ASP A 450 8.46 -14.52 -2.33
C ASP A 450 6.95 -14.89 -2.32
N ASP A 451 6.44 -15.40 -1.19
CA ASP A 451 5.04 -15.75 -0.95
C ASP A 451 4.19 -14.57 -0.42
N ILE A 452 4.80 -13.40 -0.24
CA ILE A 452 4.16 -12.19 0.31
C ILE A 452 3.56 -12.45 1.72
N GLU A 453 4.28 -13.20 2.55
CA GLU A 453 3.96 -13.46 3.96
C GLU A 453 4.74 -12.51 4.89
N ILE A 454 4.34 -11.26 4.91
CA ILE A 454 5.12 -10.13 5.44
C ILE A 454 5.42 -10.27 6.94
N ARG A 455 4.44 -10.71 7.73
CA ARG A 455 4.63 -10.91 9.19
C ARG A 455 5.68 -11.99 9.47
N LYS A 456 5.65 -13.10 8.73
CA LYS A 456 6.65 -14.16 8.88
C LYS A 456 8.02 -13.69 8.41
N ALA A 457 8.07 -12.93 7.31
CA ALA A 457 9.30 -12.33 6.82
C ALA A 457 9.94 -11.39 7.86
N SER A 458 9.14 -10.52 8.50
CA SER A 458 9.63 -9.64 9.58
C SER A 458 10.17 -10.41 10.79
N GLN A 459 9.53 -11.53 11.16
CA GLN A 459 10.00 -12.40 12.24
C GLN A 459 11.34 -13.05 11.90
N SER A 460 11.53 -13.52 10.66
CA SER A 460 12.81 -14.08 10.20
C SER A 460 13.92 -13.03 10.19
N LEU A 461 13.63 -11.82 9.71
CA LEU A 461 14.58 -10.70 9.74
C LEU A 461 14.97 -10.33 11.17
N ARG A 462 13.99 -10.20 12.07
CA ARG A 462 14.22 -9.95 13.50
C ARG A 462 15.08 -11.05 14.14
N LYS A 463 14.86 -12.32 13.79
CA LYS A 463 15.66 -13.45 14.28
C LYS A 463 17.12 -13.34 13.83
N ILE A 464 17.36 -12.89 12.58
CA ILE A 464 18.74 -12.65 12.08
C ILE A 464 19.43 -11.57 12.93
N TRP A 465 18.78 -10.46 13.25
CA TRP A 465 19.34 -9.43 14.15
C TRP A 465 19.61 -9.98 15.56
N THR A 466 18.71 -10.83 16.06
CA THR A 466 18.85 -11.47 17.38
C THR A 466 20.05 -12.41 17.41
N LEU A 467 20.27 -13.18 16.35
CA LEU A 467 21.45 -14.05 16.22
C LEU A 467 22.77 -13.28 16.30
N GLY A 468 22.82 -12.05 15.80
CA GLY A 468 23.97 -11.17 15.98
C GLY A 468 24.25 -10.87 17.47
N ASN A 469 23.19 -10.55 18.23
CA ASN A 469 23.34 -10.33 19.68
C ASN A 469 23.70 -11.61 20.45
N GLU A 470 23.12 -12.74 20.10
CA GLU A 470 23.45 -14.04 20.67
C GLU A 470 24.94 -14.38 20.41
N TYR A 471 25.39 -14.18 19.15
CA TYR A 471 26.80 -14.41 18.78
C TYR A 471 27.78 -13.56 19.59
N ILE A 472 27.61 -12.22 19.61
CA ILE A 472 28.54 -11.33 20.29
C ILE A 472 28.54 -11.57 21.80
N GLN A 473 27.44 -12.04 22.37
CA GLN A 473 27.32 -12.40 23.78
C GLN A 473 28.04 -13.72 24.08
N GLU A 474 27.90 -14.75 23.23
CA GLU A 474 28.57 -16.05 23.37
C GLU A 474 30.08 -15.92 23.12
N ALA A 475 30.48 -15.15 22.10
CA ALA A 475 31.87 -14.89 21.75
C ALA A 475 32.64 -14.02 22.77
N ALA A 476 31.94 -13.15 23.49
CA ALA A 476 32.37 -12.29 24.57
C ALA A 476 33.76 -11.63 24.37
N PRO A 477 33.98 -10.82 23.30
CA PRO A 477 35.29 -10.26 22.98
C PRO A 477 35.87 -9.39 24.10
N TRP A 478 35.02 -8.81 24.95
CA TRP A 478 35.43 -8.02 26.12
C TRP A 478 36.20 -8.82 27.18
N GLY A 479 35.95 -10.12 27.26
CA GLY A 479 36.67 -11.00 28.20
C GLY A 479 38.06 -11.39 27.72
N ILE A 480 38.30 -11.41 26.42
CA ILE A 480 39.53 -11.97 25.82
C ILE A 480 40.43 -10.96 25.12
N VAL A 481 39.99 -9.73 24.87
CA VAL A 481 40.71 -8.73 24.06
C VAL A 481 42.12 -8.42 24.61
N LYS A 482 42.34 -8.60 25.91
CA LYS A 482 43.65 -8.40 26.56
C LYS A 482 44.55 -9.63 26.52
N THR A 483 43.99 -10.83 26.42
CA THR A 483 44.72 -12.12 26.49
C THR A 483 44.86 -12.77 25.12
N ASP A 484 43.89 -12.61 24.25
CA ASP A 484 43.89 -13.10 22.86
C ASP A 484 43.31 -12.03 21.91
N LYS A 485 44.18 -11.10 21.54
CA LYS A 485 43.81 -9.99 20.67
C LYS A 485 43.41 -10.46 19.25
N SER A 486 44.04 -11.54 18.76
CA SER A 486 43.76 -12.10 17.44
C SER A 486 42.35 -12.72 17.38
N ARG A 487 41.95 -13.44 18.42
CA ARG A 487 40.61 -13.98 18.54
C ARG A 487 39.56 -12.86 18.64
N ALA A 488 39.81 -11.84 19.46
CA ALA A 488 38.94 -10.67 19.58
C ALA A 488 38.83 -9.92 18.25
N ALA A 489 39.88 -9.81 17.46
CA ALA A 489 39.90 -9.24 16.13
C ALA A 489 38.96 -10.00 15.16
N THR A 490 39.03 -11.33 15.12
CA THR A 490 38.14 -12.18 14.32
C THR A 490 36.67 -11.98 14.69
N ILE A 491 36.35 -11.96 16.00
CA ILE A 491 34.97 -11.76 16.48
C ILE A 491 34.42 -10.41 16.03
N LEU A 492 35.23 -9.36 16.13
CA LEU A 492 34.78 -8.01 15.72
C LEU A 492 34.70 -7.85 14.21
N ASN A 493 35.62 -8.47 13.46
CA ASN A 493 35.51 -8.54 12.01
C ASN A 493 34.18 -9.17 11.56
N TYR A 494 33.87 -10.34 12.13
CA TYR A 494 32.59 -11.02 11.87
C TYR A 494 31.38 -10.15 12.25
N SER A 495 31.42 -9.51 13.42
CA SER A 495 30.34 -8.66 13.92
C SER A 495 30.12 -7.39 13.06
N LEU A 496 31.20 -6.78 12.55
CA LEU A 496 31.09 -5.64 11.59
C LEU A 496 30.49 -6.08 10.26
N ASN A 497 30.87 -7.25 9.75
CA ASN A 497 30.24 -7.82 8.56
C ASN A 497 28.75 -8.15 8.78
N LEU A 498 28.34 -8.56 10.01
CA LEU A 498 26.93 -8.70 10.37
C LEU A 498 26.17 -7.36 10.28
N ILE A 499 26.78 -6.25 10.72
CA ILE A 499 26.15 -4.92 10.59
C ILE A 499 25.91 -4.59 9.11
N ARG A 500 26.89 -4.86 8.24
CA ARG A 500 26.74 -4.65 6.79
C ARG A 500 25.65 -5.54 6.21
N LEU A 501 25.61 -6.81 6.59
CA LEU A 501 24.55 -7.75 6.18
C LEU A 501 23.16 -7.22 6.63
N PHE A 502 23.04 -6.78 7.89
CA PHE A 502 21.78 -6.21 8.40
C PHE A 502 21.35 -4.98 7.60
N GLY A 503 22.28 -4.07 7.26
CA GLY A 503 22.02 -2.94 6.39
C GLY A 503 21.41 -3.38 5.04
N ASN A 504 21.98 -4.39 4.40
CA ASN A 504 21.51 -4.89 3.13
C ASN A 504 20.09 -5.48 3.20
N ILE A 505 19.87 -6.45 4.07
CA ILE A 505 18.63 -7.23 4.10
C ILE A 505 17.45 -6.52 4.78
N SER A 506 17.72 -5.46 5.54
CA SER A 506 16.69 -4.66 6.22
C SER A 506 16.11 -3.54 5.34
N SER A 507 16.74 -3.26 4.20
CA SER A 507 16.36 -2.12 3.33
C SER A 507 14.91 -2.12 2.85
N PRO A 508 14.22 -3.25 2.64
CA PRO A 508 12.80 -3.23 2.32
C PRO A 508 11.92 -2.71 3.46
N PHE A 509 12.24 -3.06 4.70
CA PHE A 509 11.47 -2.68 5.90
C PHE A 509 11.81 -1.28 6.40
N ILE A 510 13.10 -0.98 6.59
CA ILE A 510 13.63 0.23 7.25
C ILE A 510 14.72 0.87 6.39
N PRO A 511 14.32 1.53 5.27
CA PRO A 511 15.26 2.01 4.26
C PRO A 511 16.24 3.07 4.76
N ASP A 512 15.85 3.99 5.63
CA ASP A 512 16.73 5.04 6.16
C ASP A 512 17.78 4.46 7.12
N ALA A 513 17.36 3.54 7.97
CA ALA A 513 18.30 2.82 8.84
C ALA A 513 19.26 1.94 8.03
N SER A 514 18.78 1.30 6.96
CA SER A 514 19.62 0.54 6.03
C SER A 514 20.75 1.40 5.45
N VAL A 515 20.42 2.59 4.94
CA VAL A 515 21.42 3.56 4.44
C VAL A 515 22.39 3.96 5.54
N SER A 516 21.90 4.21 6.75
CA SER A 516 22.73 4.56 7.90
C SER A 516 23.70 3.43 8.30
N LEU A 517 23.24 2.17 8.28
CA LEU A 517 24.06 0.99 8.59
C LEU A 517 25.17 0.77 7.55
N LEU A 518 24.86 0.93 6.26
CA LEU A 518 25.85 0.80 5.18
C LEU A 518 26.85 1.97 5.20
N GLY A 519 26.37 3.18 5.50
CA GLY A 519 27.19 4.39 5.62
C GLY A 519 28.24 4.33 6.74
N ILE A 520 28.09 3.44 7.74
CA ILE A 520 29.10 3.20 8.78
C ILE A 520 30.46 2.88 8.15
N PHE A 521 30.49 2.21 6.99
CA PHE A 521 31.71 1.73 6.34
C PHE A 521 32.23 2.68 5.25
N ASN A 522 31.81 3.95 5.27
CA ASN A 522 32.19 4.98 4.28
C ASN A 522 31.97 4.52 2.82
N SER A 523 30.95 3.70 2.61
CA SER A 523 30.60 3.22 1.29
C SER A 523 29.28 3.88 0.84
N ASP A 524 29.27 4.37 -0.41
CA ASP A 524 28.04 4.81 -1.09
C ASP A 524 27.25 3.61 -1.66
N ASP A 525 27.50 2.43 -1.11
CA ASP A 525 26.91 1.18 -1.59
C ASP A 525 25.39 1.20 -1.46
N ARG A 526 24.72 0.92 -2.56
CA ARG A 526 23.30 0.60 -2.51
C ARG A 526 23.11 -0.77 -1.85
N PRO A 527 22.00 -0.97 -1.12
CA PRO A 527 21.68 -2.29 -0.58
C PRO A 527 21.73 -3.38 -1.68
N VAL A 528 22.31 -4.52 -1.36
CA VAL A 528 22.45 -5.67 -2.27
C VAL A 528 22.00 -6.92 -1.54
N TRP A 529 21.17 -7.76 -2.20
CA TRP A 529 20.85 -9.07 -1.64
C TRP A 529 22.09 -9.97 -1.68
N PRO A 530 22.45 -10.62 -0.58
CA PRO A 530 23.66 -11.46 -0.56
C PRO A 530 23.46 -12.73 -1.40
N ASP A 531 24.43 -13.03 -2.26
CA ASP A 531 24.45 -14.28 -3.02
C ASP A 531 24.58 -15.50 -2.09
N ASN A 532 25.40 -15.38 -1.07
CA ASN A 532 25.50 -16.32 0.04
C ASN A 532 25.98 -15.61 1.32
N VAL A 533 25.61 -16.15 2.46
CA VAL A 533 25.91 -15.56 3.79
C VAL A 533 27.41 -15.58 4.10
N ASN A 534 28.13 -16.63 3.70
CA ASN A 534 29.56 -16.75 3.96
C ASN A 534 30.36 -15.61 3.30
N SER A 535 30.09 -15.35 2.02
CA SER A 535 30.72 -14.23 1.30
C SER A 535 30.33 -12.87 1.89
N ALA A 536 29.08 -12.70 2.28
CA ALA A 536 28.59 -11.46 2.89
C ALA A 536 29.30 -11.17 4.22
N LEU A 537 29.57 -12.21 5.02
CA LEU A 537 30.25 -12.11 6.31
C LEU A 537 31.79 -12.00 6.20
N ASN A 538 32.34 -11.99 5.00
CA ASN A 538 33.75 -11.74 4.69
C ASN A 538 33.94 -10.58 3.68
N SER A 539 32.97 -9.69 3.57
CA SER A 539 32.95 -8.68 2.51
C SER A 539 33.70 -7.39 2.85
N LEU A 540 33.94 -7.11 4.13
CA LEU A 540 34.72 -5.94 4.56
C LEU A 540 36.22 -6.21 4.48
N HIS A 541 36.97 -5.23 3.96
CA HIS A 541 38.42 -5.33 3.86
C HIS A 541 39.10 -5.01 5.17
N VAL A 542 40.19 -5.74 5.47
CA VAL A 542 41.05 -5.44 6.63
C VAL A 542 41.57 -4.01 6.52
N ASN A 543 41.57 -3.27 7.62
CA ASN A 543 41.91 -1.85 7.71
C ASN A 543 40.94 -0.89 6.98
N GLN A 544 39.83 -1.37 6.42
CA GLN A 544 38.77 -0.48 5.97
C GLN A 544 38.30 0.41 7.14
N GLU A 545 38.21 1.71 6.90
CA GLU A 545 37.74 2.65 7.92
C GLU A 545 36.24 2.51 8.12
N PHE A 546 35.80 2.63 9.37
CA PHE A 546 34.39 2.74 9.73
C PHE A 546 34.16 3.89 10.72
N GLN A 547 32.93 4.35 10.77
CA GLN A 547 32.51 5.38 11.74
C GLN A 547 31.66 4.75 12.84
N VAL A 548 31.85 5.23 14.07
CA VAL A 548 30.92 4.90 15.16
C VAL A 548 29.67 5.76 14.97
N PRO A 549 28.51 5.17 14.64
CA PRO A 549 27.34 5.96 14.35
C PRO A 549 26.76 6.62 15.61
N GLU A 550 26.00 7.68 15.42
CA GLU A 550 25.06 8.14 16.42
C GLU A 550 24.00 7.05 16.70
N ILE A 551 23.16 7.29 17.72
CA ILE A 551 22.09 6.36 18.06
C ILE A 551 21.10 6.28 16.86
N ILE A 552 21.03 5.11 16.21
CA ILE A 552 20.18 4.88 15.05
C ILE A 552 18.70 4.94 15.45
N PHE A 553 18.34 4.32 16.56
CA PHE A 553 16.99 4.33 17.09
C PHE A 553 16.98 4.76 18.56
N LYS A 554 16.33 5.88 18.83
CA LYS A 554 16.09 6.36 20.19
C LYS A 554 14.93 5.61 20.81
N LYS A 555 15.03 5.27 22.10
CA LYS A 555 13.91 4.67 22.82
C LYS A 555 12.81 5.69 23.05
N ILE A 556 11.58 5.24 22.86
CA ILE A 556 10.39 6.01 23.19
C ILE A 556 10.16 5.92 24.69
N SER A 557 10.00 7.05 25.37
CA SER A 557 9.70 7.09 26.80
C SER A 557 8.22 6.76 27.08
N LYS A 558 7.90 6.34 28.31
CA LYS A 558 6.51 6.15 28.72
C LYS A 558 5.72 7.45 28.70
N GLU A 559 6.35 8.57 29.03
CA GLU A 559 5.74 9.89 29.02
C GLU A 559 5.34 10.31 27.60
N ASP A 560 6.21 10.02 26.60
CA ASP A 560 5.87 10.25 25.20
C ASP A 560 4.70 9.38 24.75
N SER A 561 4.71 8.09 25.08
CA SER A 561 3.61 7.16 24.77
C SER A 561 2.27 7.64 25.31
N GLU A 562 2.22 8.02 26.59
CA GLU A 562 1.00 8.51 27.23
C GLU A 562 0.52 9.83 26.64
N ARG A 563 1.45 10.76 26.36
CA ARG A 563 1.14 12.04 25.71
C ARG A 563 0.53 11.82 24.31
N TRP A 564 1.09 10.91 23.51
CA TRP A 564 0.56 10.60 22.18
C TRP A 564 -0.79 9.88 22.25
N LYS A 565 -0.97 8.95 23.18
CA LYS A 565 -2.25 8.28 23.42
C LYS A 565 -3.37 9.28 23.66
N GLN A 566 -3.12 10.29 24.49
CA GLN A 566 -4.09 11.37 24.75
C GLN A 566 -4.31 12.26 23.54
N LYS A 567 -3.22 12.63 22.83
CA LYS A 567 -3.29 13.52 21.65
C LYS A 567 -4.14 12.94 20.52
N PHE A 568 -4.09 11.62 20.30
CA PHE A 568 -4.71 10.95 19.17
C PHE A 568 -5.94 10.09 19.51
N ALA A 569 -6.48 10.22 20.70
CA ALA A 569 -7.68 9.48 21.13
C ALA A 569 -8.92 9.76 20.26
N GLY A 570 -8.96 10.94 19.62
CA GLY A 570 -10.13 11.39 18.86
C GLY A 570 -11.15 12.15 19.75
N LYS A 571 -12.24 12.55 19.13
CA LYS A 571 -13.40 13.11 19.86
C LYS A 571 -14.35 11.96 20.17
N ASP A 572 -14.87 11.94 21.39
CA ASP A 572 -15.94 11.03 21.82
C ASP A 572 -17.22 11.21 21.01
#